data_d21184128467791eb7ee9f3f298509f5
#
_entry.id   d21184128467791eb7ee9f3f298509f5
#
_cell.length_a   1.000
_cell.length_b   1.000
_cell.length_c   1.000
_cell.angle_alpha   90.00
_cell.angle_beta   90.00
_cell.angle_gamma   90.00
#
_symmetry.space_group_name_H-M   'P 1'
#
loop_
_entity.id
_entity.type
_entity.pdbx_description
1 polymer ?
#
loop_
_entity_poly.entity_id
_entity_poly.type
_entity_poly.pdbx_seq_one_letter_code
_entity_poly.pdbx_strand_id
1 'polypeptide(L)'
;MEFWFTEDQSKDLRIGCRILETIHSETTPFQKLAVINTAQFGRMLVLDNVIQTTVKDEFVYHEMIAHVALNTHPNPKKVLIIGGGDGGVVREVVKHTGVEKVVHVEIDGRVIEVSKKYLPEISCALDNPRVEVIIDDGIKHVQEYKDTYDVIIIDSTDPVGPAVGLFSAEFYRSVSEALTQDGLFVAQTESPFYNEELITRIQKDVADIFPVTSLYLACVPTYPGGLWSFTIGSKIYDPQKADTTRFSELATRYYSPVVHKASFVLPPFVQNLLK
;
A
#
# COMPACT_ATOMS: atom_id res chain seq x y z
N MET A 1 -18.61 -20.71 23.68
CA MET A 1 -17.21 -20.25 23.90
C MET A 1 -16.94 -19.22 22.82
N GLU A 2 -16.35 -18.08 23.16
CA GLU A 2 -15.97 -17.05 22.16
C GLU A 2 -14.45 -17.10 21.99
N PHE A 3 -14.01 -17.01 20.73
CA PHE A 3 -12.60 -16.91 20.37
C PHE A 3 -12.31 -15.54 19.81
N TRP A 4 -11.14 -15.00 20.15
CA TRP A 4 -10.68 -13.70 19.71
C TRP A 4 -9.30 -13.84 19.04
N PHE A 5 -9.18 -13.27 17.87
CA PHE A 5 -7.88 -12.93 17.29
C PHE A 5 -7.39 -11.66 17.99
N THR A 6 -6.12 -11.63 18.34
CA THR A 6 -5.51 -10.44 18.94
C THR A 6 -4.21 -10.11 18.23
N GLU A 7 -4.03 -8.84 17.93
CA GLU A 7 -2.82 -8.28 17.37
C GLU A 7 -2.18 -7.32 18.37
N ASP A 8 -0.88 -7.49 18.60
CA ASP A 8 -0.08 -6.56 19.39
C ASP A 8 0.34 -5.37 18.51
N GLN A 9 -0.35 -4.24 18.63
CA GLN A 9 -0.04 -3.02 17.87
C GLN A 9 1.16 -2.25 18.43
N SER A 10 1.45 -2.45 19.70
CA SER A 10 2.67 -2.02 20.38
C SER A 10 2.93 -2.93 21.57
N LYS A 11 4.03 -2.72 22.28
CA LYS A 11 4.37 -3.46 23.50
C LYS A 11 3.23 -3.46 24.54
N ASP A 12 2.48 -2.36 24.61
CA ASP A 12 1.49 -2.12 25.66
C ASP A 12 0.06 -1.91 25.10
N LEU A 13 -0.14 -2.11 23.77
CA LEU A 13 -1.44 -1.97 23.13
C LEU A 13 -1.75 -3.18 22.25
N ARG A 14 -2.95 -3.72 22.45
CA ARG A 14 -3.49 -4.84 21.68
C ARG A 14 -4.89 -4.54 21.20
N ILE A 15 -5.19 -4.89 19.96
CA ILE A 15 -6.56 -4.92 19.45
C ILE A 15 -7.08 -6.36 19.39
N GLY A 16 -8.39 -6.53 19.42
CA GLY A 16 -9.03 -7.85 19.36
C GLY A 16 -10.23 -7.86 18.43
N CYS A 17 -10.32 -8.89 17.59
CA CYS A 17 -11.45 -9.17 16.73
C CYS A 17 -12.06 -10.52 17.08
N ARG A 18 -13.38 -10.58 17.34
CA ARG A 18 -14.06 -11.85 17.62
C ARG A 18 -14.11 -12.72 16.38
N ILE A 19 -13.54 -13.92 16.49
CA ILE A 19 -13.51 -14.92 15.43
C ILE A 19 -14.85 -15.63 15.34
N LEU A 20 -15.37 -15.79 14.13
CA LEU A 20 -16.47 -16.68 13.79
C LEU A 20 -15.93 -18.02 13.29
N GLU A 21 -14.87 -17.99 12.47
CA GLU A 21 -14.29 -19.17 11.84
C GLU A 21 -12.84 -18.89 11.45
N THR A 22 -11.96 -19.89 11.56
CA THR A 22 -10.65 -19.91 10.89
C THR A 22 -10.82 -20.64 9.57
N ILE A 23 -10.78 -19.90 8.45
CA ILE A 23 -11.03 -20.42 7.11
C ILE A 23 -9.80 -21.16 6.57
N HIS A 24 -8.61 -20.58 6.80
CA HIS A 24 -7.35 -21.13 6.33
C HIS A 24 -6.21 -20.74 7.26
N SER A 25 -5.20 -21.60 7.38
CA SER A 25 -3.95 -21.31 8.08
C SER A 25 -2.84 -22.19 7.54
N GLU A 26 -1.70 -21.59 7.22
CA GLU A 26 -0.49 -22.30 6.79
C GLU A 26 0.78 -21.52 7.16
N THR A 27 1.94 -22.16 7.01
CA THR A 27 3.24 -21.49 7.09
C THR A 27 3.91 -21.63 5.74
N THR A 28 4.29 -20.50 5.16
CA THR A 28 5.05 -20.41 3.92
C THR A 28 6.55 -20.33 4.23
N PRO A 29 7.44 -20.35 3.23
CA PRO A 29 8.85 -20.06 3.45
C PRO A 29 9.14 -18.66 4.00
N PHE A 30 8.18 -17.74 3.88
CA PHE A 30 8.34 -16.31 4.22
C PHE A 30 7.66 -15.95 5.54
N GLN A 31 6.48 -16.53 5.85
CA GLN A 31 5.62 -16.08 6.95
C GLN A 31 4.54 -17.07 7.32
N LYS A 32 3.90 -16.85 8.46
CA LYS A 32 2.64 -17.54 8.82
C LYS A 32 1.48 -16.78 8.19
N LEU A 33 0.63 -17.49 7.46
CA LEU A 33 -0.51 -16.94 6.76
C LEU A 33 -1.80 -17.53 7.30
N ALA A 34 -2.79 -16.68 7.59
CA ALA A 34 -4.14 -17.13 7.94
C ALA A 34 -5.22 -16.25 7.29
N VAL A 35 -6.36 -16.88 7.01
CA VAL A 35 -7.62 -16.20 6.68
C VAL A 35 -8.63 -16.53 7.75
N ILE A 36 -9.12 -15.51 8.45
CA ILE A 36 -10.08 -15.64 9.54
C ILE A 36 -11.36 -14.89 9.15
N ASN A 37 -12.51 -15.46 9.47
CA ASN A 37 -13.79 -14.74 9.39
C ASN A 37 -14.10 -14.13 10.76
N THR A 38 -14.23 -12.80 10.80
CA THR A 38 -14.49 -12.04 12.02
C THR A 38 -15.92 -11.51 12.05
N ALA A 39 -16.45 -11.29 13.24
CA ALA A 39 -17.82 -10.79 13.41
C ALA A 39 -18.00 -9.34 12.92
N GLN A 40 -16.98 -8.50 13.05
CA GLN A 40 -17.06 -7.07 12.74
C GLN A 40 -16.58 -6.75 11.32
N PHE A 41 -15.48 -7.35 10.88
CA PHE A 41 -14.77 -6.97 9.65
C PHE A 41 -14.89 -8.00 8.52
N GLY A 42 -15.62 -9.12 8.76
CA GLY A 42 -15.72 -10.21 7.78
C GLY A 42 -14.41 -10.98 7.63
N ARG A 43 -14.11 -11.44 6.43
CA ARG A 43 -12.86 -12.16 6.15
C ARG A 43 -11.68 -11.20 6.23
N MET A 44 -10.62 -11.68 6.87
CA MET A 44 -9.43 -10.95 7.23
C MET A 44 -8.21 -11.79 6.84
N LEU A 45 -7.26 -11.20 6.14
CA LEU A 45 -5.94 -11.77 5.89
C LEU A 45 -5.01 -11.35 7.03
N VAL A 46 -4.31 -12.32 7.58
CA VAL A 46 -3.35 -12.14 8.66
C VAL A 46 -2.02 -12.75 8.26
N LEU A 47 -0.93 -11.97 8.34
CA LEU A 47 0.44 -12.41 8.11
C LEU A 47 1.25 -12.18 9.39
N ASP A 48 1.92 -13.23 9.90
CA ASP A 48 2.71 -13.21 11.15
C ASP A 48 1.98 -12.59 12.35
N ASN A 49 0.68 -12.85 12.48
CA ASN A 49 -0.26 -12.31 13.48
C ASN A 49 -0.55 -10.80 13.33
N VAL A 50 -0.26 -10.18 12.19
CA VAL A 50 -0.61 -8.78 11.86
C VAL A 50 -1.73 -8.77 10.84
N ILE A 51 -2.74 -7.92 11.07
CA ILE A 51 -3.86 -7.71 10.14
C ILE A 51 -3.33 -7.00 8.89
N GLN A 52 -3.47 -7.65 7.73
CA GLN A 52 -3.07 -7.05 6.46
C GLN A 52 -4.25 -6.36 5.78
N THR A 53 -5.38 -7.05 5.69
CA THR A 53 -6.57 -6.52 5.03
C THR A 53 -7.84 -7.18 5.56
N THR A 54 -8.97 -6.49 5.47
CA THR A 54 -10.29 -7.05 5.73
C THR A 54 -11.26 -6.66 4.62
N VAL A 55 -12.21 -7.52 4.29
CA VAL A 55 -13.20 -7.22 3.24
C VAL A 55 -14.09 -6.00 3.55
N LYS A 56 -14.10 -5.54 4.78
CA LYS A 56 -14.98 -4.44 5.20
C LYS A 56 -14.34 -3.06 5.11
N ASP A 57 -13.04 -2.91 5.36
CA ASP A 57 -12.37 -1.60 5.42
C ASP A 57 -11.20 -1.43 4.44
N GLU A 58 -10.79 -2.49 3.74
CA GLU A 58 -9.64 -2.50 2.82
C GLU A 58 -9.67 -1.39 1.76
N PHE A 59 -10.88 -1.01 1.33
CA PHE A 59 -11.06 0.00 0.29
C PHE A 59 -10.47 1.36 0.68
N VAL A 60 -10.39 1.68 1.97
CA VAL A 60 -9.78 2.92 2.43
C VAL A 60 -8.31 2.97 2.05
N TYR A 61 -7.59 1.91 2.40
CA TYR A 61 -6.16 1.79 2.12
C TYR A 61 -5.89 1.69 0.62
N HIS A 62 -6.51 0.73 -0.06
CA HIS A 62 -6.24 0.45 -1.47
C HIS A 62 -6.61 1.62 -2.39
N GLU A 63 -7.72 2.30 -2.12
CA GLU A 63 -8.11 3.47 -2.89
C GLU A 63 -7.13 4.64 -2.65
N MET A 64 -6.69 4.86 -1.41
CA MET A 64 -5.82 5.99 -1.11
C MET A 64 -4.40 5.78 -1.64
N ILE A 65 -3.83 4.59 -1.50
CA ILE A 65 -2.47 4.34 -2.02
C ILE A 65 -2.45 4.36 -3.56
N ALA A 66 -3.47 3.83 -4.23
CA ALA A 66 -3.52 3.77 -5.69
C ALA A 66 -3.92 5.11 -6.31
N HIS A 67 -5.07 5.66 -5.91
CA HIS A 67 -5.65 6.79 -6.64
C HIS A 67 -4.94 8.10 -6.39
N VAL A 68 -4.35 8.32 -5.20
CA VAL A 68 -3.57 9.55 -4.96
C VAL A 68 -2.37 9.60 -5.90
N ALA A 69 -1.62 8.51 -6.03
CA ALA A 69 -0.47 8.43 -6.93
C ALA A 69 -0.87 8.56 -8.41
N LEU A 70 -1.84 7.74 -8.86
CA LEU A 70 -2.27 7.71 -10.25
C LEU A 70 -2.93 9.01 -10.72
N ASN A 71 -3.59 9.73 -9.81
CA ASN A 71 -4.20 11.02 -10.12
C ASN A 71 -3.18 12.18 -10.05
N THR A 72 -2.04 11.97 -9.41
CA THR A 72 -0.93 12.92 -9.42
C THR A 72 -0.20 12.90 -10.76
N HIS A 73 0.06 11.72 -11.32
CA HIS A 73 0.70 11.60 -12.63
C HIS A 73 -0.32 11.89 -13.75
N PRO A 74 -0.02 12.79 -14.70
CA PRO A 74 -1.01 13.22 -15.71
C PRO A 74 -1.41 12.12 -16.70
N ASN A 75 -0.54 11.13 -16.98
CA ASN A 75 -0.80 10.08 -17.95
C ASN A 75 -0.01 8.79 -17.63
N PRO A 76 -0.30 8.11 -16.51
CA PRO A 76 0.41 6.88 -16.16
C PRO A 76 0.04 5.75 -17.13
N LYS A 77 1.04 5.11 -17.76
CA LYS A 77 0.88 4.00 -18.70
C LYS A 77 1.35 2.68 -18.11
N LYS A 78 2.49 2.69 -17.46
CA LYS A 78 3.11 1.49 -16.89
C LYS A 78 3.28 1.66 -15.39
N VAL A 79 2.61 0.81 -14.63
CA VAL A 79 2.60 0.84 -13.17
C VAL A 79 3.26 -0.40 -12.61
N LEU A 80 4.17 -0.22 -11.65
CA LEU A 80 4.72 -1.30 -10.83
C LEU A 80 4.05 -1.30 -9.47
N ILE A 81 3.67 -2.47 -8.98
CA ILE A 81 3.20 -2.70 -7.62
C ILE A 81 4.16 -3.69 -6.97
N ILE A 82 4.73 -3.34 -5.81
CA ILE A 82 5.62 -4.19 -5.02
C ILE A 82 4.89 -4.57 -3.73
N GLY A 83 4.72 -5.88 -3.49
CA GLY A 83 3.89 -6.40 -2.42
C GLY A 83 2.40 -6.35 -2.77
N GLY A 84 1.53 -6.32 -1.77
CA GLY A 84 0.09 -6.27 -1.99
C GLY A 84 -0.48 -7.54 -2.62
N GLY A 85 0.00 -8.71 -2.18
CA GLY A 85 -0.41 -10.01 -2.71
C GLY A 85 -1.91 -10.33 -2.56
N ASP A 86 -2.65 -9.51 -1.81
CA ASP A 86 -4.11 -9.60 -1.74
C ASP A 86 -4.81 -9.10 -3.03
N GLY A 87 -4.13 -8.29 -3.85
CA GLY A 87 -4.61 -7.79 -5.13
C GLY A 87 -5.50 -6.55 -5.05
N GLY A 88 -5.69 -5.96 -3.88
CA GLY A 88 -6.55 -4.77 -3.71
C GLY A 88 -6.02 -3.55 -4.45
N VAL A 89 -4.71 -3.28 -4.36
CA VAL A 89 -4.07 -2.21 -5.14
C VAL A 89 -4.18 -2.48 -6.63
N VAL A 90 -3.96 -3.72 -7.08
CA VAL A 90 -4.12 -4.12 -8.49
C VAL A 90 -5.53 -3.80 -8.98
N ARG A 91 -6.57 -4.13 -8.17
CA ARG A 91 -7.97 -3.82 -8.47
C ARG A 91 -8.20 -2.32 -8.68
N GLU A 92 -7.62 -1.48 -7.82
CA GLU A 92 -7.79 -0.04 -7.95
C GLU A 92 -7.03 0.54 -9.15
N VAL A 93 -5.82 0.05 -9.42
CA VAL A 93 -5.00 0.51 -10.57
C VAL A 93 -5.69 0.21 -11.90
N VAL A 94 -6.29 -0.98 -12.08
CA VAL A 94 -6.94 -1.33 -13.35
C VAL A 94 -8.24 -0.55 -13.62
N LYS A 95 -8.80 0.15 -12.64
CA LYS A 95 -9.91 1.10 -12.88
C LYS A 95 -9.47 2.28 -13.74
N HIS A 96 -8.20 2.63 -13.74
CA HIS A 96 -7.64 3.68 -14.60
C HIS A 96 -7.46 3.14 -16.02
N THR A 97 -8.36 3.51 -16.91
CA THR A 97 -8.37 3.02 -18.30
C THR A 97 -7.15 3.47 -19.11
N GLY A 98 -6.48 4.55 -18.69
CA GLY A 98 -5.23 5.03 -19.28
C GLY A 98 -4.03 4.14 -18.99
N VAL A 99 -4.06 3.32 -17.93
CA VAL A 99 -2.97 2.39 -17.59
C VAL A 99 -3.00 1.20 -18.55
N GLU A 100 -1.90 1.00 -19.25
CA GLU A 100 -1.76 -0.02 -20.29
C GLU A 100 -1.16 -1.31 -19.74
N LYS A 101 -0.27 -1.21 -18.75
CA LYS A 101 0.45 -2.33 -18.15
C LYS A 101 0.58 -2.15 -16.65
N VAL A 102 0.27 -3.20 -15.90
CA VAL A 102 0.52 -3.35 -14.47
C VAL A 102 1.49 -4.52 -14.27
N VAL A 103 2.63 -4.26 -13.66
CA VAL A 103 3.55 -5.30 -13.20
C VAL A 103 3.36 -5.42 -11.69
N HIS A 104 2.99 -6.59 -11.21
CA HIS A 104 2.75 -6.87 -9.80
C HIS A 104 3.80 -7.88 -9.29
N VAL A 105 4.68 -7.44 -8.42
CA VAL A 105 5.78 -8.24 -7.88
C VAL A 105 5.51 -8.57 -6.43
N GLU A 106 5.31 -9.84 -6.14
CA GLU A 106 5.03 -10.35 -4.79
C GLU A 106 6.02 -11.48 -4.46
N ILE A 107 6.65 -11.40 -3.28
CA ILE A 107 7.65 -12.38 -2.88
C ILE A 107 7.03 -13.72 -2.48
N ASP A 108 5.84 -13.69 -1.88
CA ASP A 108 5.13 -14.87 -1.41
C ASP A 108 3.93 -15.21 -2.30
N GLY A 109 4.14 -16.03 -3.31
CA GLY A 109 3.07 -16.47 -4.22
C GLY A 109 1.88 -17.14 -3.52
N ARG A 110 2.07 -17.65 -2.29
CA ARG A 110 0.97 -18.22 -1.51
C ARG A 110 -0.04 -17.16 -1.06
N VAL A 111 0.40 -15.93 -0.78
CA VAL A 111 -0.53 -14.84 -0.46
C VAL A 111 -1.48 -14.59 -1.62
N ILE A 112 -0.98 -14.56 -2.85
CA ILE A 112 -1.82 -14.41 -4.06
C ILE A 112 -2.82 -15.56 -4.22
N GLU A 113 -2.36 -16.80 -4.12
CA GLU A 113 -3.24 -17.98 -4.29
C GLU A 113 -4.34 -18.03 -3.23
N VAL A 114 -3.99 -17.76 -1.98
CA VAL A 114 -4.94 -17.74 -0.85
C VAL A 114 -5.92 -16.59 -1.00
N SER A 115 -5.46 -15.43 -1.43
CA SER A 115 -6.32 -14.25 -1.66
C SER A 115 -7.30 -14.49 -2.81
N LYS A 116 -6.86 -15.05 -3.93
CA LYS A 116 -7.77 -15.47 -5.02
C LYS A 116 -8.84 -16.44 -4.55
N LYS A 117 -8.51 -17.34 -3.66
CA LYS A 117 -9.43 -18.37 -3.17
C LYS A 117 -10.41 -17.86 -2.12
N TYR A 118 -9.94 -17.04 -1.19
CA TYR A 118 -10.71 -16.70 0.01
C TYR A 118 -11.10 -15.23 0.13
N LEU A 119 -10.51 -14.35 -0.68
CA LEU A 119 -10.78 -12.91 -0.73
C LEU A 119 -11.07 -12.44 -2.18
N PRO A 120 -11.97 -13.14 -2.92
CA PRO A 120 -12.18 -12.87 -4.34
C PRO A 120 -12.67 -11.45 -4.64
N GLU A 121 -13.36 -10.78 -3.72
CA GLU A 121 -13.77 -9.39 -3.89
C GLU A 121 -12.61 -8.39 -3.86
N ILE A 122 -11.48 -8.76 -3.24
CA ILE A 122 -10.26 -7.94 -3.20
C ILE A 122 -9.38 -8.28 -4.40
N SER A 123 -9.15 -9.58 -4.64
CA SER A 123 -8.21 -10.11 -5.61
C SER A 123 -8.74 -10.23 -7.05
N CYS A 124 -9.98 -9.80 -7.31
CA CYS A 124 -10.70 -10.02 -8.58
C CYS A 124 -9.99 -9.50 -9.84
N ALA A 125 -9.01 -8.62 -9.71
CA ALA A 125 -8.30 -8.02 -10.85
C ALA A 125 -6.94 -8.67 -11.15
N LEU A 126 -6.48 -9.63 -10.37
CA LEU A 126 -5.16 -10.27 -10.57
C LEU A 126 -5.05 -11.04 -11.89
N ASP A 127 -6.18 -11.47 -12.48
CA ASP A 127 -6.23 -12.13 -13.79
C ASP A 127 -6.59 -11.17 -14.95
N ASN A 128 -6.56 -9.85 -14.71
CA ASN A 128 -6.82 -8.88 -15.77
C ASN A 128 -5.71 -8.94 -16.83
N PRO A 129 -6.04 -8.91 -18.15
CA PRO A 129 -5.05 -9.04 -19.24
C PRO A 129 -3.96 -7.95 -19.24
N ARG A 130 -4.17 -6.82 -18.55
CA ARG A 130 -3.14 -5.78 -18.39
C ARG A 130 -2.17 -6.06 -17.24
N VAL A 131 -2.44 -7.06 -16.40
CA VAL A 131 -1.67 -7.40 -15.19
C VAL A 131 -0.71 -8.55 -15.48
N GLU A 132 0.54 -8.35 -15.16
CA GLU A 132 1.57 -9.37 -15.11
C GLU A 132 1.98 -9.57 -13.66
N VAL A 133 1.73 -10.77 -13.14
CA VAL A 133 2.13 -11.16 -11.79
C VAL A 133 3.47 -11.88 -11.85
N ILE A 134 4.43 -11.40 -11.07
CA ILE A 134 5.80 -11.94 -10.95
C ILE A 134 6.03 -12.33 -9.48
N ILE A 135 6.40 -13.58 -9.26
CA ILE A 135 6.78 -14.05 -7.92
C ILE A 135 8.29 -13.86 -7.78
N ASP A 136 8.70 -12.77 -7.15
CA ASP A 136 10.12 -12.41 -6.96
C ASP A 136 10.28 -11.35 -5.86
N ASP A 137 11.53 -11.04 -5.53
CA ASP A 137 11.94 -9.99 -4.61
C ASP A 137 11.82 -8.61 -5.29
N GLY A 138 10.91 -7.76 -4.78
CA GLY A 138 10.67 -6.42 -5.32
C GLY A 138 11.89 -5.50 -5.27
N ILE A 139 12.82 -5.71 -4.30
CA ILE A 139 14.08 -4.95 -4.22
C ILE A 139 14.96 -5.27 -5.42
N LYS A 140 15.12 -6.55 -5.74
CA LYS A 140 15.90 -6.99 -6.92
C LYS A 140 15.24 -6.49 -8.20
N HIS A 141 13.92 -6.63 -8.28
CA HIS A 141 13.19 -6.19 -9.47
C HIS A 141 13.46 -4.73 -9.82
N VAL A 142 13.36 -3.78 -8.88
CA VAL A 142 13.61 -2.36 -9.21
C VAL A 142 15.05 -2.08 -9.59
N GLN A 143 16.02 -2.86 -9.12
CA GLN A 143 17.44 -2.71 -9.48
C GLN A 143 17.73 -3.09 -10.93
N GLU A 144 16.93 -3.99 -11.52
CA GLU A 144 17.08 -4.47 -12.89
C GLU A 144 16.47 -3.54 -13.94
N TYR A 145 15.58 -2.62 -13.51
CA TYR A 145 14.86 -1.73 -14.43
C TYR A 145 15.33 -0.29 -14.29
N LYS A 146 15.39 0.40 -15.42
CA LYS A 146 15.75 1.83 -15.51
C LYS A 146 14.75 2.53 -16.41
N ASP A 147 14.33 3.74 -16.03
CA ASP A 147 13.49 4.62 -16.86
C ASP A 147 12.28 3.88 -17.48
N THR A 148 11.57 3.11 -16.64
CA THR A 148 10.63 2.09 -17.12
C THR A 148 9.20 2.32 -16.64
N TYR A 149 8.99 2.78 -15.40
CA TYR A 149 7.68 2.87 -14.78
C TYR A 149 7.27 4.33 -14.57
N ASP A 150 6.03 4.65 -14.90
CA ASP A 150 5.48 5.99 -14.65
C ASP A 150 5.07 6.16 -13.18
N VAL A 151 4.54 5.09 -12.59
CA VAL A 151 4.17 5.04 -11.18
C VAL A 151 4.64 3.74 -10.55
N ILE A 152 5.27 3.83 -9.37
CA ILE A 152 5.61 2.67 -8.53
C ILE A 152 4.82 2.79 -7.22
N ILE A 153 4.09 1.73 -6.87
CA ILE A 153 3.32 1.62 -5.62
C ILE A 153 3.98 0.56 -4.76
N ILE A 154 4.39 0.94 -3.55
CA ILE A 154 5.04 0.05 -2.58
C ILE A 154 4.01 -0.26 -1.49
N ASP A 155 3.40 -1.43 -1.63
CA ASP A 155 2.36 -1.96 -0.75
C ASP A 155 2.95 -3.12 0.07
N SER A 156 3.87 -2.77 0.98
CA SER A 156 4.60 -3.73 1.79
C SER A 156 3.93 -3.94 3.15
N THR A 157 4.26 -5.06 3.79
CA THR A 157 4.04 -5.25 5.23
C THR A 157 4.94 -4.29 6.03
N ASP A 158 4.73 -4.24 7.36
CA ASP A 158 5.59 -3.49 8.29
C ASP A 158 7.08 -3.83 8.08
N PRO A 159 8.03 -2.95 8.52
CA PRO A 159 9.47 -3.12 8.32
C PRO A 159 10.05 -4.27 9.17
N VAL A 160 9.57 -5.47 8.94
CA VAL A 160 9.99 -6.71 9.62
C VAL A 160 10.44 -7.74 8.57
N GLY A 161 11.47 -8.51 8.89
CA GLY A 161 11.95 -9.59 8.01
C GLY A 161 12.35 -9.09 6.62
N PRO A 162 11.83 -9.69 5.54
CA PRO A 162 12.17 -9.32 4.16
C PRO A 162 11.79 -7.88 3.79
N ALA A 163 10.77 -7.30 4.44
CA ALA A 163 10.29 -5.96 4.13
C ALA A 163 11.22 -4.83 4.63
N VAL A 164 12.14 -5.08 5.56
CA VAL A 164 13.06 -4.07 6.12
C VAL A 164 13.80 -3.29 5.03
N GLY A 165 14.23 -3.97 3.96
CA GLY A 165 14.95 -3.37 2.86
C GLY A 165 14.15 -2.35 2.05
N LEU A 166 12.82 -2.46 2.03
CA LEU A 166 11.90 -1.57 1.31
C LEU A 166 11.78 -0.17 1.95
N PHE A 167 12.33 0.01 3.16
CA PHE A 167 12.33 1.28 3.90
C PHE A 167 13.72 1.94 3.95
N SER A 168 14.63 1.59 3.04
CA SER A 168 16.00 2.10 3.00
C SER A 168 16.19 3.19 1.94
N ALA A 169 17.11 4.13 2.18
CA ALA A 169 17.49 5.14 1.19
C ALA A 169 18.06 4.52 -0.10
N GLU A 170 18.73 3.37 0.00
CA GLU A 170 19.25 2.64 -1.16
C GLU A 170 18.11 2.14 -2.05
N PHE A 171 17.08 1.58 -1.45
CA PHE A 171 15.88 1.14 -2.18
C PHE A 171 15.19 2.31 -2.88
N TYR A 172 15.01 3.46 -2.20
CA TYR A 172 14.38 4.64 -2.82
C TYR A 172 15.22 5.22 -3.97
N ARG A 173 16.57 5.10 -3.95
CA ARG A 173 17.40 5.44 -5.11
C ARG A 173 17.13 4.49 -6.27
N SER A 174 17.06 3.19 -6.01
CA SER A 174 16.71 2.19 -7.04
C SER A 174 15.31 2.44 -7.62
N VAL A 175 14.33 2.78 -6.78
CA VAL A 175 12.99 3.18 -7.21
C VAL A 175 13.07 4.42 -8.12
N SER A 176 13.85 5.44 -7.74
CA SER A 176 14.03 6.64 -8.57
C SER A 176 14.66 6.33 -9.94
N GLU A 177 15.61 5.40 -9.99
CA GLU A 177 16.23 4.98 -11.24
C GLU A 177 15.30 4.15 -12.14
N ALA A 178 14.41 3.34 -11.54
CA ALA A 178 13.42 2.56 -12.28
C ALA A 178 12.26 3.41 -12.84
N LEU A 179 11.99 4.57 -12.23
CA LEU A 179 10.98 5.53 -12.68
C LEU A 179 11.42 6.28 -13.95
N THR A 180 10.46 6.55 -14.83
CA THR A 180 10.60 7.48 -15.97
C THR A 180 11.04 8.87 -15.52
N GLN A 181 11.39 9.77 -16.47
CA GLN A 181 11.92 11.10 -16.16
C GLN A 181 10.93 11.99 -15.41
N ASP A 182 9.65 11.70 -15.50
CA ASP A 182 8.56 12.39 -14.83
C ASP A 182 7.78 11.48 -13.86
N GLY A 183 8.30 10.28 -13.59
CA GLY A 183 7.66 9.28 -12.74
C GLY A 183 7.61 9.66 -11.26
N LEU A 184 6.75 8.97 -10.56
CA LEU A 184 6.59 9.09 -9.11
C LEU A 184 6.35 7.75 -8.44
N PHE A 185 6.61 7.69 -7.14
CA PHE A 185 6.24 6.54 -6.32
C PHE A 185 5.38 6.94 -5.14
N VAL A 186 4.68 5.96 -4.58
CA VAL A 186 4.03 6.03 -3.28
C VAL A 186 4.37 4.79 -2.47
N ALA A 187 4.56 4.98 -1.16
CA ALA A 187 4.72 3.89 -0.20
C ALA A 187 3.81 4.11 1.00
N GLN A 188 3.31 3.04 1.60
CA GLN A 188 2.80 3.07 2.94
C GLN A 188 3.95 3.39 3.92
N THR A 189 3.71 4.21 4.94
CA THR A 189 4.75 4.66 5.86
C THR A 189 4.30 4.64 7.33
N GLU A 190 3.43 3.71 7.68
CA GLU A 190 3.05 3.41 9.05
C GLU A 190 2.18 4.47 9.75
N SER A 191 1.88 4.20 11.02
CA SER A 191 1.10 5.09 11.87
C SER A 191 1.95 6.21 12.47
N PRO A 192 1.58 7.49 12.31
CA PRO A 192 2.30 8.59 12.94
C PRO A 192 2.21 8.61 14.47
N PHE A 193 1.35 7.77 15.08
CA PHE A 193 1.29 7.62 16.54
C PHE A 193 2.32 6.64 17.11
N TYR A 194 2.81 5.69 16.30
CA TYR A 194 3.67 4.61 16.80
C TYR A 194 5.02 4.55 16.09
N ASN A 195 5.16 5.18 14.91
CA ASN A 195 6.31 5.02 14.03
C ASN A 195 6.94 6.38 13.64
N GLU A 196 6.95 7.36 14.57
CA GLU A 196 7.44 8.74 14.33
C GLU A 196 8.87 8.77 13.77
N GLU A 197 9.80 8.03 14.38
CA GLU A 197 11.20 7.98 13.95
C GLU A 197 11.35 7.39 12.54
N LEU A 198 10.58 6.36 12.22
CA LEU A 198 10.57 5.74 10.90
C LEU A 198 10.08 6.73 9.84
N ILE A 199 8.94 7.38 10.09
CA ILE A 199 8.35 8.37 9.18
C ILE A 199 9.32 9.53 8.94
N THR A 200 9.91 10.09 10.01
CA THR A 200 10.90 11.19 9.91
C THR A 200 12.10 10.78 9.04
N ARG A 201 12.62 9.57 9.26
CA ARG A 201 13.74 9.04 8.46
C ARG A 201 13.36 8.88 6.99
N ILE A 202 12.20 8.25 6.71
CA ILE A 202 11.73 8.05 5.33
C ILE A 202 11.53 9.38 4.62
N GLN A 203 10.89 10.35 5.28
CA GLN A 203 10.66 11.68 4.68
C GLN A 203 11.98 12.35 4.30
N LYS A 204 12.99 12.26 5.16
CA LYS A 204 14.34 12.79 4.88
C LYS A 204 14.99 12.04 3.71
N ASP A 205 15.02 10.70 3.75
CA ASP A 205 15.65 9.88 2.72
C ASP A 205 15.02 10.11 1.34
N VAL A 206 13.69 10.25 1.31
CA VAL A 206 12.95 10.54 0.06
C VAL A 206 13.21 11.97 -0.41
N ALA A 207 13.23 12.98 0.48
CA ALA A 207 13.50 14.36 0.12
C ALA A 207 14.93 14.59 -0.41
N ASP A 208 15.89 13.77 0.02
CA ASP A 208 17.26 13.79 -0.50
C ASP A 208 17.37 13.24 -1.94
N ILE A 209 16.34 12.52 -2.42
CA ILE A 209 16.33 11.84 -3.72
C ILE A 209 15.35 12.49 -4.71
N PHE A 210 14.17 12.89 -4.24
CA PHE A 210 13.08 13.39 -5.08
C PHE A 210 12.86 14.90 -4.88
N PRO A 211 12.74 15.68 -5.96
CA PRO A 211 12.46 17.13 -5.87
C PRO A 211 11.14 17.47 -5.19
N VAL A 212 10.17 16.57 -5.26
CA VAL A 212 8.86 16.71 -4.62
C VAL A 212 8.65 15.54 -3.68
N THR A 213 8.49 15.84 -2.39
CA THR A 213 8.19 14.86 -1.34
C THR A 213 6.99 15.32 -0.56
N SER A 214 6.02 14.45 -0.37
CA SER A 214 4.79 14.76 0.36
C SER A 214 4.33 13.57 1.20
N LEU A 215 3.77 13.87 2.36
CA LEU A 215 3.08 12.90 3.22
C LEU A 215 1.59 13.21 3.21
N TYR A 216 0.78 12.15 3.16
CA TYR A 216 -0.68 12.27 3.32
C TYR A 216 -1.22 11.16 4.21
N LEU A 217 -2.44 11.34 4.69
CA LEU A 217 -3.06 10.51 5.71
C LEU A 217 -4.38 9.91 5.23
N ALA A 218 -4.67 8.71 5.73
CA ALA A 218 -6.00 8.10 5.67
C ALA A 218 -6.35 7.44 7.01
N CYS A 219 -7.65 7.23 7.27
CA CYS A 219 -8.10 6.53 8.46
C CYS A 219 -8.48 5.08 8.09
N VAL A 220 -7.63 4.12 8.44
CA VAL A 220 -7.84 2.68 8.22
C VAL A 220 -8.22 2.04 9.56
N PRO A 221 -9.48 1.65 9.76
CA PRO A 221 -10.01 1.27 11.08
C PRO A 221 -9.28 0.12 11.78
N THR A 222 -8.75 -0.85 11.02
CA THR A 222 -8.07 -2.03 11.57
C THR A 222 -6.57 -1.86 11.75
N TYR A 223 -5.99 -0.76 11.26
CA TYR A 223 -4.55 -0.50 11.39
C TYR A 223 -4.21 0.23 12.70
N PRO A 224 -2.96 0.14 13.19
CA PRO A 224 -2.55 0.75 14.45
C PRO A 224 -2.94 2.22 14.59
N GLY A 225 -3.73 2.52 15.61
CA GLY A 225 -4.24 3.87 15.87
C GLY A 225 -5.26 4.39 14.85
N GLY A 226 -5.58 3.64 13.80
CA GLY A 226 -6.50 4.01 12.73
C GLY A 226 -5.95 5.09 11.77
N LEU A 227 -5.01 5.92 12.19
CA LEU A 227 -4.41 6.95 11.36
C LEU A 227 -3.15 6.39 10.67
N TRP A 228 -3.21 6.32 9.35
CA TRP A 228 -2.15 5.73 8.52
C TRP A 228 -1.54 6.76 7.59
N SER A 229 -0.24 6.69 7.38
CA SER A 229 0.48 7.61 6.53
C SER A 229 0.99 6.96 5.25
N PHE A 230 1.10 7.78 4.22
CA PHE A 230 1.67 7.44 2.93
C PHE A 230 2.66 8.52 2.52
N THR A 231 3.78 8.12 1.92
CA THR A 231 4.78 9.04 1.38
C THR A 231 4.81 8.95 -0.13
N ILE A 232 4.77 10.10 -0.80
CA ILE A 232 5.02 10.24 -2.24
C ILE A 232 6.37 10.91 -2.45
N GLY A 233 7.17 10.31 -3.35
CA GLY A 233 8.31 10.95 -3.97
C GLY A 233 8.07 11.10 -5.47
N SER A 234 8.16 12.31 -5.99
CA SER A 234 7.92 12.61 -7.40
C SER A 234 9.07 13.40 -8.02
N LYS A 235 9.39 13.06 -9.27
CA LYS A 235 10.42 13.80 -10.02
C LYS A 235 9.93 15.17 -10.51
N ILE A 236 8.62 15.33 -10.73
CA ILE A 236 8.04 16.56 -11.29
C ILE A 236 6.72 16.96 -10.61
N TYR A 237 5.78 16.02 -10.49
CA TYR A 237 4.39 16.37 -10.17
C TYR A 237 4.14 16.53 -8.67
N ASP A 238 3.55 17.65 -8.29
CA ASP A 238 3.13 17.92 -6.91
C ASP A 238 1.72 17.36 -6.69
N PRO A 239 1.53 16.38 -5.79
CA PRO A 239 0.24 15.74 -5.57
C PRO A 239 -0.82 16.72 -5.05
N GLN A 240 -0.44 17.79 -4.36
CA GLN A 240 -1.38 18.80 -3.86
C GLN A 240 -1.92 19.69 -4.99
N LYS A 241 -1.22 19.74 -6.14
CA LYS A 241 -1.61 20.50 -7.34
C LYS A 241 -2.22 19.62 -8.44
N ALA A 242 -2.43 18.32 -8.15
CA ALA A 242 -3.00 17.39 -9.11
C ALA A 242 -4.40 17.85 -9.59
N ASP A 243 -4.65 17.70 -10.89
CA ASP A 243 -5.99 17.89 -11.46
C ASP A 243 -6.85 16.66 -11.20
N THR A 244 -7.47 16.64 -10.03
CA THR A 244 -8.30 15.52 -9.57
C THR A 244 -9.67 15.45 -10.24
N THR A 245 -10.04 16.45 -11.07
CA THR A 245 -11.35 16.48 -11.77
C THR A 245 -11.43 15.43 -12.87
N ARG A 246 -10.28 15.02 -13.43
CA ARG A 246 -10.19 14.01 -14.49
C ARG A 246 -10.69 12.61 -14.08
N PHE A 247 -10.82 12.35 -12.79
CA PHE A 247 -11.10 11.03 -12.24
C PHE A 247 -12.35 10.99 -11.35
N SER A 248 -13.25 11.96 -11.55
CA SER A 248 -14.53 12.03 -10.83
C SER A 248 -15.47 10.83 -11.10
N GLU A 249 -15.22 10.07 -12.17
CA GLU A 249 -16.02 8.92 -12.59
C GLU A 249 -15.52 7.57 -12.05
N LEU A 250 -14.42 7.54 -11.26
CA LEU A 250 -13.95 6.30 -10.65
C LEU A 250 -14.97 5.78 -9.63
N ALA A 251 -15.32 4.51 -9.74
CA ALA A 251 -16.17 3.83 -8.77
C ALA A 251 -15.40 3.59 -7.47
N THR A 252 -15.44 4.55 -6.55
CA THR A 252 -14.74 4.54 -5.27
C THR A 252 -15.72 4.65 -4.10
N ARG A 253 -15.29 4.21 -2.91
CA ARG A 253 -16.04 4.26 -1.66
C ARG A 253 -15.49 5.29 -0.68
N TYR A 254 -14.20 5.58 -0.75
CA TYR A 254 -13.50 6.51 0.14
C TYR A 254 -12.84 7.65 -0.63
N TYR A 255 -12.06 7.31 -1.67
CA TYR A 255 -11.37 8.31 -2.46
C TYR A 255 -12.34 9.22 -3.22
N SER A 256 -12.05 10.50 -3.22
CA SER A 256 -12.71 11.51 -4.06
C SER A 256 -11.74 12.67 -4.32
N PRO A 257 -11.99 13.56 -5.31
CA PRO A 257 -11.20 14.78 -5.51
C PRO A 257 -11.04 15.63 -4.24
N VAL A 258 -12.06 15.68 -3.39
CA VAL A 258 -12.03 16.44 -2.13
C VAL A 258 -11.18 15.71 -1.09
N VAL A 259 -11.35 14.37 -0.95
CA VAL A 259 -10.54 13.56 -0.03
C VAL A 259 -9.08 13.58 -0.43
N HIS A 260 -8.75 13.50 -1.73
CA HIS A 260 -7.38 13.65 -2.21
C HIS A 260 -6.70 14.91 -1.65
N LYS A 261 -7.34 16.08 -1.83
CA LYS A 261 -6.79 17.35 -1.34
C LYS A 261 -6.75 17.42 0.18
N ALA A 262 -7.80 16.93 0.85
CA ALA A 262 -7.90 16.97 2.30
C ALA A 262 -6.88 16.06 2.99
N SER A 263 -6.48 14.96 2.35
CA SER A 263 -5.51 14.00 2.93
C SER A 263 -4.13 14.61 3.20
N PHE A 264 -3.77 15.70 2.51
CA PHE A 264 -2.54 16.47 2.71
C PHE A 264 -2.66 17.55 3.80
N VAL A 265 -3.83 17.74 4.40
CA VAL A 265 -4.02 18.64 5.54
C VAL A 265 -3.59 17.91 6.81
N LEU A 266 -2.32 18.09 7.20
CA LEU A 266 -1.71 17.35 8.29
C LEU A 266 -1.95 18.03 9.64
N PRO A 267 -2.25 17.27 10.70
CA PRO A 267 -2.25 17.77 12.07
C PRO A 267 -0.86 18.28 12.48
N PRO A 268 -0.76 19.27 13.42
CA PRO A 268 0.54 19.85 13.81
C PRO A 268 1.58 18.84 14.29
N PHE A 269 1.18 17.76 14.99
CA PHE A 269 2.12 16.75 15.45
C PHE A 269 2.75 15.97 14.27
N VAL A 270 1.98 15.68 13.21
CA VAL A 270 2.51 15.06 11.99
C VAL A 270 3.39 16.03 11.21
N GLN A 271 3.00 17.31 11.11
CA GLN A 271 3.84 18.34 10.46
C GLN A 271 5.22 18.45 11.09
N ASN A 272 5.33 18.19 12.40
CA ASN A 272 6.61 18.23 13.11
C ASN A 272 7.55 17.07 12.70
N LEU A 273 7.02 15.94 12.21
CA LEU A 273 7.83 14.84 11.71
C LEU A 273 8.54 15.16 10.37
N LEU A 274 8.08 16.21 9.68
CA LEU A 274 8.58 16.61 8.35
C LEU A 274 9.66 17.72 8.44
N LYS A 275 10.03 18.14 9.63
CA LYS A 275 11.06 19.17 9.90
C LYS A 275 12.41 18.54 10.18
#